data_f12c8662bfc0962743054040a43d4cbc
#
_entry.id   f12c8662bfc0962743054040a43d4cbc
#
_cell.length_a   1.000
_cell.length_b   1.000
_cell.length_c   1.000
_cell.angle_alpha   90.00
_cell.angle_beta   90.00
_cell.angle_gamma   90.00
#
_symmetry.space_group_name_H-M   'P 1'
#
loop_
_entity.id
_entity.type
_entity.pdbx_description
1 polymer ?
#
loop_
_entity_poly.entity_id
_entity_poly.type
_entity_poly.pdbx_seq_one_letter_code
_entity_poly.pdbx_strand_id
1 'polypeptide(L)'
;MTPAQEHTVATKAVEKVADRGERIAVIDIGSNSIRLVVYDALKRSPLPVFNEKVLCGLGRGVEKTGCLNPDGVIQGLEALERFALLVAGMRVGRLDVIATAAVRDATDGPAFIQRVKDRTGLDVSVISGEEEARLSAMGVLSGTPAADGLVGDLGGGSLELVRLERGVIGEHLTMPLGPLRLMELNPAKPNGLVRAIDQHLEKLDWLAQMRGKPFYPVGGGWRALAKLHMEHVKHPLHIIHHYTVPFAEARDFAALIAKQSRSSLEKMSGSRRRIDTLPYAALVFERLLRMVQPSSVVFSAFGLREGHLYALLDPEAQRQDPLIAAVEDWAQRFVRIGDPGPSGVLDRQPLRRGGRRGPAAAASRLPVERRGLGRASRLPGGARLPAHPALSFPRHRP
;
A
#
# COMPACT_ATOMS: atom_id res chain seq x y z
N MET A 1 37.05 0.82 -15.67
CA MET A 1 35.94 0.62 -16.64
C MET A 1 35.42 1.98 -17.02
N THR A 2 35.22 2.25 -18.31
CA THR A 2 34.66 3.52 -18.78
C THR A 2 33.15 3.55 -18.58
N PRO A 3 32.49 4.73 -18.42
CA PRO A 3 31.03 4.85 -18.26
C PRO A 3 30.21 4.10 -19.35
N ALA A 4 30.74 4.00 -20.56
CA ALA A 4 30.13 3.25 -21.65
C ALA A 4 30.10 1.72 -21.41
N GLN A 5 31.09 1.19 -20.70
CA GLN A 5 31.15 -0.24 -20.38
C GLN A 5 30.16 -0.62 -19.25
N GLU A 6 29.90 0.29 -18.29
CA GLU A 6 28.89 0.09 -17.24
C GLU A 6 27.47 0.16 -17.81
N HIS A 7 27.21 1.07 -18.76
CA HIS A 7 25.92 1.15 -19.47
C HIS A 7 25.61 -0.12 -20.27
N THR A 8 26.61 -0.67 -20.96
CA THR A 8 26.46 -1.90 -21.75
C THR A 8 26.20 -3.11 -20.85
N VAL A 9 26.74 -3.12 -19.62
CA VAL A 9 26.51 -4.19 -18.64
C VAL A 9 25.08 -4.14 -18.08
N ALA A 10 24.55 -2.95 -17.76
CA ALA A 10 23.18 -2.78 -17.28
C ALA A 10 22.15 -3.18 -18.35
N THR A 11 22.33 -2.73 -19.59
CA THR A 11 21.44 -3.06 -20.71
C THR A 11 21.43 -4.56 -21.02
N LYS A 12 22.61 -5.21 -21.05
CA LYS A 12 22.73 -6.67 -21.22
C LYS A 12 22.15 -7.46 -20.03
N ALA A 13 22.16 -6.88 -18.83
CA ALA A 13 21.58 -7.52 -17.66
C ALA A 13 20.05 -7.58 -17.75
N VAL A 14 19.41 -6.52 -18.27
CA VAL A 14 17.94 -6.48 -18.46
C VAL A 14 17.49 -7.40 -19.59
N GLU A 15 18.21 -7.48 -20.71
CA GLU A 15 17.91 -8.40 -21.81
C GLU A 15 17.99 -9.89 -21.39
N LYS A 16 18.89 -10.23 -20.46
CA LYS A 16 19.01 -11.61 -19.92
C LYS A 16 17.95 -11.99 -18.91
N VAL A 17 17.20 -11.02 -18.35
CA VAL A 17 16.21 -11.25 -17.28
C VAL A 17 14.91 -11.88 -17.83
N ALA A 18 14.60 -11.69 -19.11
CA ALA A 18 13.34 -12.11 -19.73
C ALA A 18 13.09 -13.64 -19.76
N ASP A 19 14.07 -14.47 -19.42
CA ASP A 19 13.96 -15.94 -19.61
C ASP A 19 14.31 -16.82 -18.38
N ARG A 20 14.51 -16.27 -17.17
CA ARG A 20 15.00 -17.10 -16.03
C ARG A 20 14.46 -16.69 -14.68
N GLY A 21 13.36 -17.30 -14.25
CA GLY A 21 13.01 -17.33 -12.82
C GLY A 21 11.51 -17.30 -12.52
N GLU A 22 11.14 -17.82 -11.39
CA GLU A 22 9.77 -17.82 -10.86
C GLU A 22 9.36 -16.45 -10.29
N ARG A 23 10.33 -15.54 -10.02
CA ARG A 23 10.08 -14.24 -9.40
C ARG A 23 9.47 -13.26 -10.39
N ILE A 24 8.55 -12.42 -9.87
CA ILE A 24 8.00 -11.29 -10.59
C ILE A 24 8.32 -9.98 -9.86
N ALA A 25 8.61 -8.93 -10.60
CA ALA A 25 8.84 -7.61 -10.04
C ALA A 25 7.95 -6.56 -10.70
N VAL A 26 7.57 -5.57 -9.90
CA VAL A 26 6.86 -4.38 -10.37
C VAL A 26 7.64 -3.15 -9.94
N ILE A 27 7.96 -2.29 -10.91
CA ILE A 27 8.43 -0.92 -10.66
C ILE A 27 7.25 0.02 -10.89
N ASP A 28 6.91 0.79 -9.87
CA ASP A 28 5.82 1.77 -9.88
C ASP A 28 6.43 3.19 -9.85
N ILE A 29 6.31 3.92 -10.95
CA ILE A 29 6.80 5.29 -11.14
C ILE A 29 5.64 6.25 -10.88
N GLY A 30 5.48 6.63 -9.61
CA GLY A 30 4.43 7.56 -9.19
C GLY A 30 4.90 9.01 -9.05
N SER A 31 3.96 9.93 -8.86
CA SER A 31 4.25 11.37 -8.74
C SER A 31 5.17 11.74 -7.58
N ASN A 32 5.12 11.03 -6.46
CA ASN A 32 5.93 11.34 -5.28
C ASN A 32 7.10 10.38 -5.07
N SER A 33 7.09 9.19 -5.67
CA SER A 33 8.08 8.16 -5.40
C SER A 33 8.11 7.10 -6.49
N ILE A 34 9.29 6.54 -6.70
CA ILE A 34 9.49 5.32 -7.49
C ILE A 34 9.69 4.15 -6.53
N ARG A 35 9.09 3.01 -6.82
CA ARG A 35 9.14 1.85 -5.93
C ARG A 35 9.35 0.57 -6.72
N LEU A 36 10.33 -0.22 -6.31
CA LEU A 36 10.53 -1.59 -6.76
C LEU A 36 10.00 -2.55 -5.69
N VAL A 37 9.18 -3.50 -6.09
CA VAL A 37 8.80 -4.65 -5.27
C VAL A 37 9.06 -5.91 -6.07
N VAL A 38 9.81 -6.86 -5.50
CA VAL A 38 10.03 -8.18 -6.06
C VAL A 38 9.24 -9.18 -5.23
N TYR A 39 8.46 -9.98 -5.89
CA TYR A 39 7.68 -11.05 -5.28
C TYR A 39 8.28 -12.42 -5.62
N ASP A 40 8.03 -13.38 -4.76
CA ASP A 40 8.54 -14.73 -4.87
C ASP A 40 8.00 -15.48 -6.09
N ALA A 41 6.75 -15.24 -6.48
CA ALA A 41 6.11 -15.79 -7.68
C ALA A 41 4.84 -15.02 -8.04
N LEU A 42 4.33 -15.21 -9.26
CA LEU A 42 2.99 -14.82 -9.66
C LEU A 42 1.99 -15.88 -9.16
N LYS A 43 1.28 -15.58 -8.08
CA LYS A 43 0.33 -16.47 -7.41
C LYS A 43 -0.73 -15.69 -6.65
N ARG A 44 -1.74 -16.37 -6.12
CA ARG A 44 -2.88 -15.74 -5.44
C ARG A 44 -2.49 -14.87 -4.25
N SER A 45 -1.48 -15.28 -3.50
CA SER A 45 -0.94 -14.54 -2.35
C SER A 45 0.58 -14.42 -2.49
N PRO A 46 1.07 -13.50 -3.36
CA PRO A 46 2.49 -13.34 -3.61
C PRO A 46 3.19 -12.72 -2.39
N LEU A 47 4.33 -13.29 -2.00
CA LEU A 47 5.12 -12.79 -0.88
C LEU A 47 6.18 -11.79 -1.39
N PRO A 48 6.18 -10.54 -0.91
CA PRO A 48 7.24 -9.59 -1.28
C PRO A 48 8.55 -10.00 -0.61
N VAL A 49 9.54 -10.37 -1.42
CA VAL A 49 10.90 -10.75 -0.98
C VAL A 49 11.88 -9.58 -0.99
N PHE A 50 11.56 -8.52 -1.75
CA PHE A 50 12.30 -7.27 -1.75
C PHE A 50 11.35 -6.10 -1.97
N ASN A 51 11.63 -4.96 -1.31
CA ASN A 51 10.78 -3.78 -1.40
C ASN A 51 11.59 -2.53 -1.11
N GLU A 52 11.83 -1.73 -2.12
CA GLU A 52 12.55 -0.47 -1.99
C GLU A 52 11.75 0.69 -2.58
N LYS A 53 11.82 1.84 -1.92
CA LYS A 53 11.10 3.06 -2.29
C LYS A 53 12.00 4.27 -2.21
N VAL A 54 12.07 5.03 -3.30
CA VAL A 54 12.77 6.32 -3.41
C VAL A 54 11.76 7.44 -3.52
N LEU A 55 11.91 8.46 -2.69
CA LEU A 55 11.08 9.68 -2.74
C LEU A 55 11.76 10.69 -3.65
N CYS A 56 11.44 10.70 -4.92
CA CYS A 56 12.01 11.61 -5.91
C CYS A 56 11.14 12.85 -6.17
N GLY A 57 9.81 12.77 -5.93
CA GLY A 57 8.92 13.91 -6.13
C GLY A 57 8.81 14.37 -7.59
N LEU A 58 8.75 13.42 -8.54
CA LEU A 58 8.62 13.69 -9.98
C LEU A 58 7.49 14.67 -10.30
N GLY A 59 6.36 14.57 -9.60
CA GLY A 59 5.17 15.38 -9.83
C GLY A 59 5.17 16.75 -9.14
N ARG A 60 6.25 17.16 -8.46
CA ARG A 60 6.32 18.48 -7.86
C ARG A 60 6.49 19.55 -8.93
N GLY A 61 5.65 20.56 -8.90
CA GLY A 61 5.70 21.66 -9.87
C GLY A 61 4.97 21.38 -11.18
N VAL A 62 4.56 20.16 -11.46
CA VAL A 62 3.90 19.77 -12.74
C VAL A 62 2.66 20.61 -13.02
N GLU A 63 1.85 20.90 -12.01
CA GLU A 63 0.63 21.73 -12.18
C GLU A 63 0.93 23.15 -12.65
N LYS A 64 2.07 23.71 -12.24
CA LYS A 64 2.48 25.08 -12.59
C LYS A 64 3.29 25.15 -13.87
N THR A 65 4.18 24.18 -14.08
CA THR A 65 5.18 24.21 -15.15
C THR A 65 4.81 23.40 -16.38
N GLY A 66 3.90 22.43 -16.19
CA GLY A 66 3.60 21.39 -17.20
C GLY A 66 4.71 20.36 -17.38
N CYS A 67 5.82 20.45 -16.61
CA CYS A 67 6.99 19.58 -16.73
C CYS A 67 7.30 18.85 -15.42
N LEU A 68 7.98 17.71 -15.53
CA LEU A 68 8.48 16.97 -14.38
C LEU A 68 9.48 17.79 -13.56
N ASN A 69 9.53 17.57 -12.26
CA ASN A 69 10.50 18.17 -11.37
C ASN A 69 11.94 17.78 -11.79
N PRO A 70 12.83 18.72 -12.16
CA PRO A 70 14.16 18.40 -12.64
C PRO A 70 15.01 17.58 -11.64
N ASP A 71 14.97 17.95 -10.36
CA ASP A 71 15.69 17.21 -9.30
C ASP A 71 15.09 15.82 -9.13
N GLY A 72 13.76 15.71 -9.25
CA GLY A 72 13.04 14.45 -9.21
C GLY A 72 13.39 13.53 -10.37
N VAL A 73 13.61 14.09 -11.56
CA VAL A 73 14.06 13.34 -12.76
C VAL A 73 15.46 12.77 -12.55
N ILE A 74 16.41 13.55 -12.01
CA ILE A 74 17.76 13.07 -11.71
C ILE A 74 17.71 11.92 -10.73
N GLN A 75 17.08 12.10 -9.57
CA GLN A 75 16.93 11.08 -8.54
C GLN A 75 16.15 9.85 -9.02
N GLY A 76 15.15 10.07 -9.88
CA GLY A 76 14.35 9.00 -10.48
C GLY A 76 15.17 8.12 -11.42
N LEU A 77 16.00 8.70 -12.27
CA LEU A 77 16.88 7.96 -13.18
C LEU A 77 17.92 7.15 -12.42
N GLU A 78 18.57 7.74 -11.42
CA GLU A 78 19.53 7.04 -10.55
C GLU A 78 18.87 5.85 -9.81
N ALA A 79 17.65 6.05 -9.32
CA ALA A 79 16.90 4.97 -8.67
C ALA A 79 16.55 3.84 -9.64
N LEU A 80 16.14 4.17 -10.88
CA LEU A 80 15.78 3.19 -11.90
C LEU A 80 17.01 2.39 -12.40
N GLU A 81 18.17 3.04 -12.55
CA GLU A 81 19.43 2.34 -12.84
C GLU A 81 19.77 1.31 -11.78
N ARG A 82 19.69 1.71 -10.51
CA ARG A 82 19.91 0.80 -9.38
C ARG A 82 18.88 -0.33 -9.36
N PHE A 83 17.61 -0.03 -9.63
CA PHE A 83 16.56 -1.04 -9.67
C PHE A 83 16.75 -2.04 -10.79
N ALA A 84 17.23 -1.62 -11.96
CA ALA A 84 17.57 -2.51 -13.07
C ALA A 84 18.65 -3.52 -12.65
N LEU A 85 19.72 -3.05 -11.96
CA LEU A 85 20.79 -3.92 -11.46
C LEU A 85 20.29 -4.90 -10.38
N LEU A 86 19.43 -4.44 -9.46
CA LEU A 86 18.83 -5.28 -8.42
C LEU A 86 17.96 -6.39 -9.02
N VAL A 87 17.10 -6.05 -9.99
CA VAL A 87 16.23 -7.01 -10.68
C VAL A 87 17.06 -8.08 -11.39
N ALA A 88 18.12 -7.68 -12.09
CA ALA A 88 19.04 -8.61 -12.75
C ALA A 88 19.74 -9.53 -11.73
N GLY A 89 20.26 -8.97 -10.63
CA GLY A 89 20.92 -9.73 -9.56
C GLY A 89 19.99 -10.70 -8.83
N MET A 90 18.71 -10.36 -8.72
CA MET A 90 17.70 -11.19 -8.05
C MET A 90 17.08 -12.27 -8.95
N ARG A 91 17.50 -12.37 -10.22
CA ARG A 91 17.02 -13.34 -11.22
C ARG A 91 15.48 -13.29 -11.35
N VAL A 92 14.95 -12.09 -11.54
CA VAL A 92 13.53 -11.88 -11.79
C VAL A 92 13.17 -12.37 -13.19
N GLY A 93 12.15 -13.22 -13.31
CA GLY A 93 11.71 -13.78 -14.61
C GLY A 93 10.80 -12.83 -15.38
N ARG A 94 10.00 -12.03 -14.65
CA ARG A 94 9.14 -11.01 -15.24
C ARG A 94 9.27 -9.68 -14.50
N LEU A 95 9.49 -8.62 -15.26
CA LEU A 95 9.54 -7.24 -14.75
C LEU A 95 8.51 -6.39 -15.49
N ASP A 96 7.59 -5.81 -14.75
CA ASP A 96 6.64 -4.81 -15.26
C ASP A 96 6.98 -3.44 -14.67
N VAL A 97 7.13 -2.42 -15.55
CA VAL A 97 7.44 -1.03 -15.15
C VAL A 97 6.27 -0.15 -15.53
N ILE A 98 5.60 0.41 -14.54
CA ILE A 98 4.35 1.17 -14.69
C ILE A 98 4.61 2.62 -14.26
N ALA A 99 4.21 3.58 -15.10
CA ALA A 99 4.23 5.00 -14.78
C ALA A 99 2.81 5.55 -14.76
N THR A 100 2.55 6.49 -13.83
CA THR A 100 1.21 7.04 -13.58
C THR A 100 1.18 8.56 -13.75
N ALA A 101 0.30 9.26 -13.07
CA ALA A 101 -0.12 10.64 -13.27
C ALA A 101 1.02 11.63 -13.59
N ALA A 102 2.15 11.64 -12.87
CA ALA A 102 3.19 12.63 -13.12
C ALA A 102 3.80 12.49 -14.53
N VAL A 103 4.14 11.27 -14.93
CA VAL A 103 4.73 11.00 -16.25
C VAL A 103 3.70 11.14 -17.36
N ARG A 104 2.46 10.71 -17.09
CA ARG A 104 1.34 10.81 -18.02
C ARG A 104 0.98 12.26 -18.35
N ASP A 105 0.94 13.12 -17.34
CA ASP A 105 0.41 14.48 -17.45
C ASP A 105 1.48 15.52 -17.83
N ALA A 106 2.77 15.21 -17.67
CA ALA A 106 3.86 16.10 -17.98
C ALA A 106 4.17 16.13 -19.49
N THR A 107 4.42 17.32 -20.03
CA THR A 107 4.79 17.53 -21.44
C THR A 107 6.12 16.88 -21.81
N ASP A 108 7.06 16.78 -20.85
CA ASP A 108 8.36 16.12 -20.97
C ASP A 108 8.36 14.65 -20.49
N GLY A 109 7.19 14.11 -20.17
CA GLY A 109 7.01 12.70 -19.81
C GLY A 109 7.57 11.72 -20.83
N PRO A 110 7.29 11.86 -22.15
CA PRO A 110 7.86 11.00 -23.17
C PRO A 110 9.40 11.07 -23.24
N ALA A 111 9.98 12.25 -23.07
CA ALA A 111 11.43 12.44 -23.01
C ALA A 111 12.06 11.76 -21.77
N PHE A 112 11.37 11.81 -20.62
CA PHE A 112 11.80 11.08 -19.43
C PHE A 112 11.82 9.55 -19.68
N ILE A 113 10.75 8.99 -20.29
CA ILE A 113 10.68 7.56 -20.61
C ILE A 113 11.81 7.16 -21.55
N GLN A 114 12.09 7.96 -22.59
CA GLN A 114 13.19 7.67 -23.51
C GLN A 114 14.54 7.64 -22.77
N ARG A 115 14.78 8.60 -21.86
CA ARG A 115 15.99 8.62 -21.02
C ARG A 115 16.08 7.39 -20.12
N VAL A 116 14.96 6.93 -19.56
CA VAL A 116 14.91 5.67 -18.78
C VAL A 116 15.33 4.49 -19.67
N LYS A 117 14.76 4.38 -20.87
CA LYS A 117 15.09 3.32 -21.83
C LYS A 117 16.57 3.34 -22.21
N ASP A 118 17.11 4.51 -22.54
CA ASP A 118 18.50 4.67 -22.97
C ASP A 118 19.51 4.30 -21.86
N ARG A 119 19.18 4.64 -20.60
CA ARG A 119 20.08 4.42 -19.47
C ARG A 119 19.98 3.03 -18.85
N THR A 120 18.81 2.41 -18.90
CA THR A 120 18.51 1.19 -18.14
C THR A 120 18.04 0.01 -18.99
N GLY A 121 17.59 0.26 -20.22
CA GLY A 121 16.93 -0.74 -21.06
C GLY A 121 15.48 -1.06 -20.61
N LEU A 122 14.96 -0.41 -19.57
CA LEU A 122 13.61 -0.67 -19.06
C LEU A 122 12.55 -0.13 -20.02
N ASP A 123 11.53 -0.95 -20.30
CA ASP A 123 10.33 -0.55 -21.03
C ASP A 123 9.28 -0.07 -20.03
N VAL A 124 8.93 1.22 -20.11
CA VAL A 124 7.97 1.85 -19.21
C VAL A 124 6.60 1.92 -19.86
N SER A 125 5.60 1.32 -19.22
CA SER A 125 4.19 1.44 -19.60
C SER A 125 3.54 2.59 -18.87
N VAL A 126 3.12 3.64 -19.59
CA VAL A 126 2.30 4.72 -19.00
C VAL A 126 0.85 4.31 -19.06
N ILE A 127 0.22 4.14 -17.91
CA ILE A 127 -1.18 3.74 -17.84
C ILE A 127 -2.11 4.96 -17.79
N SER A 128 -3.32 4.80 -18.33
CA SER A 128 -4.39 5.80 -18.22
C SER A 128 -4.87 5.94 -16.76
N GLY A 129 -5.57 7.03 -16.45
CA GLY A 129 -6.19 7.20 -15.14
C GLY A 129 -7.28 6.15 -14.86
N GLU A 130 -8.01 5.72 -15.90
CA GLU A 130 -9.01 4.66 -15.80
C GLU A 130 -8.37 3.31 -15.46
N GLU A 131 -7.24 2.98 -16.10
CA GLU A 131 -6.51 1.76 -15.80
C GLU A 131 -5.87 1.80 -14.40
N GLU A 132 -5.37 2.97 -13.97
CA GLU A 132 -4.88 3.21 -12.61
C GLU A 132 -5.97 2.95 -11.57
N ALA A 133 -7.18 3.47 -11.81
CA ALA A 133 -8.36 3.25 -10.97
C ALA A 133 -8.76 1.77 -10.94
N ARG A 134 -8.84 1.12 -12.11
CA ARG A 134 -9.17 -0.30 -12.23
C ARG A 134 -8.17 -1.19 -11.47
N LEU A 135 -6.89 -0.97 -11.65
CA LEU A 135 -5.85 -1.74 -10.97
C LEU A 135 -5.86 -1.51 -9.46
N SER A 136 -6.10 -0.29 -9.00
CA SER A 136 -6.22 0.00 -7.55
C SER A 136 -7.42 -0.73 -6.93
N ALA A 137 -8.55 -0.78 -7.64
CA ALA A 137 -9.72 -1.56 -7.21
C ALA A 137 -9.43 -3.07 -7.19
N MET A 138 -8.75 -3.61 -8.20
CA MET A 138 -8.30 -5.00 -8.21
C MET A 138 -7.35 -5.32 -7.05
N GLY A 139 -6.54 -4.34 -6.62
CA GLY A 139 -5.74 -4.46 -5.42
C GLY A 139 -6.59 -4.65 -4.16
N VAL A 140 -7.66 -3.90 -4.01
CA VAL A 140 -8.61 -4.12 -2.91
C VAL A 140 -9.29 -5.48 -3.03
N LEU A 141 -9.74 -5.87 -4.22
CA LEU A 141 -10.39 -7.16 -4.47
C LEU A 141 -9.44 -8.35 -4.23
N SER A 142 -8.14 -8.19 -4.46
CA SER A 142 -7.17 -9.24 -4.17
C SER A 142 -7.14 -9.64 -2.70
N GLY A 143 -7.37 -8.69 -1.77
CA GLY A 143 -7.45 -8.95 -0.33
C GLY A 143 -8.87 -9.07 0.21
N THR A 144 -9.86 -8.54 -0.52
CA THR A 144 -11.27 -8.51 -0.11
C THR A 144 -12.15 -8.86 -1.32
N PRO A 145 -12.24 -10.13 -1.74
CA PRO A 145 -12.87 -10.52 -3.00
C PRO A 145 -14.34 -10.11 -3.15
N ALA A 146 -15.08 -10.05 -2.05
CA ALA A 146 -16.49 -9.65 -2.02
C ALA A 146 -16.69 -8.19 -1.59
N ALA A 147 -15.69 -7.31 -1.77
CA ALA A 147 -15.81 -5.91 -1.41
C ALA A 147 -17.03 -5.28 -2.11
N ASP A 148 -17.84 -4.55 -1.33
CA ASP A 148 -19.02 -3.80 -1.79
C ASP A 148 -18.97 -2.41 -1.18
N GLY A 149 -18.72 -1.38 -1.99
CA GLY A 149 -18.55 -0.02 -1.50
C GLY A 149 -17.69 0.84 -2.41
N LEU A 150 -17.07 1.87 -1.84
CA LEU A 150 -16.22 2.81 -2.56
C LEU A 150 -14.74 2.48 -2.35
N VAL A 151 -13.98 2.36 -3.41
CA VAL A 151 -12.51 2.40 -3.34
C VAL A 151 -12.05 3.82 -3.68
N GLY A 152 -11.06 4.31 -2.94
CA GLY A 152 -10.36 5.53 -3.29
C GLY A 152 -8.86 5.31 -3.20
N ASP A 153 -8.11 5.60 -4.26
CA ASP A 153 -6.65 5.61 -4.24
C ASP A 153 -6.12 7.03 -4.35
N LEU A 154 -5.48 7.50 -3.29
CA LEU A 154 -4.87 8.83 -3.28
C LEU A 154 -3.39 8.72 -3.62
N GLY A 155 -3.09 8.97 -4.89
CA GLY A 155 -1.74 9.13 -5.41
C GLY A 155 -1.09 10.45 -4.97
N GLY A 156 0.05 10.79 -5.55
CA GLY A 156 0.67 12.10 -5.33
C GLY A 156 0.02 13.21 -6.16
N GLY A 157 -0.37 12.91 -7.40
CA GLY A 157 -0.94 13.82 -8.37
C GLY A 157 -2.44 13.67 -8.60
N SER A 158 -3.02 12.52 -8.31
CA SER A 158 -4.42 12.20 -8.61
C SER A 158 -5.14 11.52 -7.44
N LEU A 159 -6.45 11.45 -7.56
CA LEU A 159 -7.36 10.63 -6.78
C LEU A 159 -8.19 9.79 -7.76
N GLU A 160 -8.12 8.50 -7.60
CA GLU A 160 -8.96 7.53 -8.30
C GLU A 160 -10.12 7.12 -7.39
N LEU A 161 -11.35 7.15 -7.88
CA LEU A 161 -12.53 6.62 -7.21
C LEU A 161 -13.15 5.51 -8.04
N VAL A 162 -13.52 4.42 -7.38
CA VAL A 162 -14.11 3.23 -8.01
C VAL A 162 -15.25 2.70 -7.16
N ARG A 163 -16.41 2.52 -7.80
CA ARG A 163 -17.53 1.79 -7.21
C ARG A 163 -17.28 0.29 -7.29
N LEU A 164 -17.43 -0.40 -6.18
CA LEU A 164 -17.47 -1.85 -6.13
C LEU A 164 -18.87 -2.32 -5.74
N GLU A 165 -19.35 -3.35 -6.42
CA GLU A 165 -20.60 -4.00 -6.08
C GLU A 165 -20.37 -5.52 -5.98
N ARG A 166 -20.25 -5.99 -4.73
CA ARG A 166 -20.00 -7.41 -4.42
C ARG A 166 -18.87 -8.05 -5.25
N GLY A 167 -17.73 -7.36 -5.33
CA GLY A 167 -16.55 -7.82 -6.05
C GLY A 167 -16.49 -7.44 -7.53
N VAL A 168 -17.52 -6.76 -8.05
CA VAL A 168 -17.55 -6.28 -9.44
C VAL A 168 -17.16 -4.80 -9.48
N ILE A 169 -16.27 -4.45 -10.41
CA ILE A 169 -15.87 -3.06 -10.67
C ILE A 169 -16.96 -2.38 -11.52
N GLY A 170 -17.50 -1.29 -10.99
CA GLY A 170 -18.47 -0.44 -11.66
C GLY A 170 -17.84 0.87 -12.16
N GLU A 171 -18.57 1.97 -11.97
CA GLU A 171 -18.13 3.31 -12.36
C GLU A 171 -16.82 3.68 -11.68
N HIS A 172 -15.91 4.25 -12.45
CA HIS A 172 -14.61 4.68 -11.96
C HIS A 172 -14.07 5.86 -12.76
N LEU A 173 -13.21 6.65 -12.11
CA LEU A 173 -12.59 7.81 -12.74
C LEU A 173 -11.34 8.25 -11.95
N THR A 174 -10.58 9.11 -12.59
CA THR A 174 -9.44 9.83 -11.97
C THR A 174 -9.71 11.33 -11.91
N MET A 175 -9.23 11.96 -10.85
CA MET A 175 -9.35 13.41 -10.62
C MET A 175 -7.99 14.01 -10.21
N PRO A 176 -7.70 15.28 -10.57
CA PRO A 176 -6.44 15.94 -10.23
C PRO A 176 -6.43 16.43 -8.76
N LEU A 177 -6.76 15.56 -7.81
CA LEU A 177 -6.88 15.88 -6.38
C LEU A 177 -5.75 15.30 -5.53
N GLY A 178 -4.63 14.94 -6.14
CA GLY A 178 -3.46 14.48 -5.42
C GLY A 178 -2.84 15.59 -4.53
N PRO A 179 -2.31 15.22 -3.34
CA PRO A 179 -1.77 16.20 -2.39
C PRO A 179 -0.68 17.10 -2.93
N LEU A 180 0.15 16.65 -3.88
CA LEU A 180 1.18 17.50 -4.49
C LEU A 180 0.55 18.62 -5.32
N ARG A 181 -0.50 18.31 -6.10
CA ARG A 181 -1.24 19.33 -6.87
C ARG A 181 -1.95 20.31 -5.95
N LEU A 182 -2.62 19.83 -4.92
CA LEU A 182 -3.32 20.70 -3.96
C LEU A 182 -2.37 21.66 -3.23
N MET A 183 -1.14 21.25 -2.95
CA MET A 183 -0.11 22.12 -2.39
C MET A 183 0.24 23.29 -3.33
N GLU A 184 0.14 23.10 -4.64
CA GLU A 184 0.50 24.09 -5.66
C GLU A 184 -0.64 25.09 -5.95
N LEU A 185 -1.88 24.72 -5.66
CA LEU A 185 -3.08 25.53 -5.90
C LEU A 185 -3.22 26.77 -4.98
N ASN A 186 -2.15 27.14 -4.27
CA ASN A 186 -2.05 28.30 -3.39
C ASN A 186 -2.86 28.22 -2.09
N PRO A 187 -2.21 27.91 -0.96
CA PRO A 187 -2.85 27.76 0.36
C PRO A 187 -3.36 29.06 0.99
N ALA A 188 -3.15 30.23 0.37
CA ALA A 188 -3.59 31.55 0.93
C ALA A 188 -5.11 31.66 1.10
N LYS A 189 -5.90 30.73 0.53
CA LYS A 189 -7.35 30.69 0.71
C LYS A 189 -7.78 29.28 1.15
N PRO A 190 -7.85 28.96 2.44
CA PRO A 190 -8.28 27.65 2.94
C PRO A 190 -9.62 27.18 2.36
N ASN A 191 -10.57 28.10 2.20
CA ASN A 191 -11.86 27.82 1.56
C ASN A 191 -11.75 27.55 0.04
N GLY A 192 -10.68 27.95 -0.62
CA GLY A 192 -10.45 27.70 -2.05
C GLY A 192 -10.16 26.23 -2.32
N LEU A 193 -9.34 25.58 -1.50
CA LEU A 193 -9.05 24.14 -1.63
C LEU A 193 -10.28 23.28 -1.36
N VAL A 194 -11.06 23.63 -0.33
CA VAL A 194 -12.33 22.94 -0.03
C VAL A 194 -13.26 23.00 -1.23
N ARG A 195 -13.47 24.20 -1.79
CA ARG A 195 -14.32 24.37 -2.99
C ARG A 195 -13.80 23.59 -4.19
N ALA A 196 -12.49 23.63 -4.44
CA ALA A 196 -11.89 22.88 -5.55
C ALA A 196 -12.12 21.38 -5.43
N ILE A 197 -11.96 20.82 -4.22
CA ILE A 197 -12.25 19.40 -3.97
C ILE A 197 -13.74 19.11 -4.17
N ASP A 198 -14.61 19.89 -3.55
CA ASP A 198 -16.06 19.70 -3.62
C ASP A 198 -16.58 19.75 -5.05
N GLN A 199 -16.13 20.74 -5.85
CA GLN A 199 -16.51 20.86 -7.27
C GLN A 199 -16.16 19.63 -8.12
N HIS A 200 -15.12 18.88 -7.78
CA HIS A 200 -14.80 17.63 -8.46
C HIS A 200 -15.70 16.49 -7.99
N LEU A 201 -15.94 16.39 -6.68
CA LEU A 201 -16.73 15.32 -6.10
C LEU A 201 -18.24 15.46 -6.43
N GLU A 202 -18.78 16.69 -6.46
CA GLU A 202 -20.18 16.98 -6.75
C GLU A 202 -20.63 16.62 -8.18
N LYS A 203 -19.67 16.46 -9.10
CA LYS A 203 -19.94 16.01 -10.47
C LYS A 203 -20.26 14.52 -10.57
N LEU A 204 -20.13 13.77 -9.49
CA LEU A 204 -20.25 12.33 -9.47
C LEU A 204 -21.61 11.89 -8.89
N ASP A 205 -22.62 11.83 -9.72
CA ASP A 205 -23.98 11.48 -9.33
C ASP A 205 -24.07 10.11 -8.64
N TRP A 206 -23.24 9.16 -9.07
CA TRP A 206 -23.19 7.82 -8.50
C TRP A 206 -22.60 7.76 -7.08
N LEU A 207 -21.86 8.80 -6.66
CA LEU A 207 -21.21 8.83 -5.35
C LEU A 207 -22.24 8.79 -4.20
N ALA A 208 -23.43 9.36 -4.41
CA ALA A 208 -24.54 9.30 -3.45
C ALA A 208 -25.02 7.86 -3.17
N GLN A 209 -24.85 6.94 -4.14
CA GLN A 209 -25.21 5.53 -3.99
C GLN A 209 -24.25 4.77 -3.06
N MET A 210 -23.10 5.36 -2.75
CA MET A 210 -22.12 4.79 -1.83
C MET A 210 -22.42 5.09 -0.35
N ARG A 211 -23.44 5.88 -0.07
CA ARG A 211 -23.87 6.19 1.30
C ARG A 211 -24.19 4.91 2.07
N GLY A 212 -23.64 4.81 3.29
CA GLY A 212 -23.84 3.64 4.14
C GLY A 212 -23.09 2.38 3.73
N LYS A 213 -22.37 2.39 2.61
CA LYS A 213 -21.45 1.31 2.23
C LYS A 213 -20.05 1.55 2.80
N PRO A 214 -19.19 0.52 2.94
CA PRO A 214 -17.81 0.70 3.35
C PRO A 214 -17.01 1.56 2.37
N PHE A 215 -16.04 2.31 2.87
CA PHE A 215 -15.02 3.00 2.09
C PHE A 215 -13.66 2.32 2.26
N TYR A 216 -13.00 2.01 1.15
CA TYR A 216 -11.71 1.32 1.09
C TYR A 216 -10.61 2.29 0.63
N PRO A 217 -9.97 3.05 1.55
CA PRO A 217 -8.89 3.95 1.18
C PRO A 217 -7.60 3.20 0.90
N VAL A 218 -6.98 3.58 -0.22
CA VAL A 218 -5.69 3.12 -0.73
C VAL A 218 -4.76 4.32 -0.85
N GLY A 219 -3.52 4.09 -1.15
CA GLY A 219 -2.53 5.13 -1.39
C GLY A 219 -1.71 5.50 -0.15
N GLY A 220 -0.58 6.14 -0.43
CA GLY A 220 0.42 6.35 0.61
C GLY A 220 0.08 7.47 1.59
N GLY A 221 -0.73 8.46 1.18
CA GLY A 221 -1.20 9.55 2.01
C GLY A 221 -2.15 9.03 3.09
N TRP A 222 -3.17 8.29 2.69
CA TRP A 222 -4.16 7.74 3.61
C TRP A 222 -3.62 6.60 4.48
N ARG A 223 -2.64 5.83 3.97
CA ARG A 223 -1.92 4.88 4.84
C ARG A 223 -1.08 5.57 5.92
N ALA A 224 -0.56 6.76 5.66
CA ALA A 224 0.11 7.57 6.68
C ALA A 224 -0.90 8.10 7.71
N LEU A 225 -2.09 8.52 7.27
CA LEU A 225 -3.19 8.92 8.14
C LEU A 225 -3.64 7.77 9.05
N ALA A 226 -3.80 6.55 8.51
CA ALA A 226 -4.14 5.37 9.28
C ALA A 226 -3.11 5.06 10.37
N LYS A 227 -1.81 5.13 10.02
CA LYS A 227 -0.73 4.91 11.02
C LYS A 227 -0.78 5.92 12.15
N LEU A 228 -0.95 7.19 11.80
CA LEU A 228 -1.06 8.26 12.80
C LEU A 228 -2.30 8.07 13.70
N HIS A 229 -3.41 7.59 13.12
CA HIS A 229 -4.60 7.25 13.88
C HIS A 229 -4.34 6.09 14.85
N MET A 230 -3.71 5.00 14.37
CA MET A 230 -3.31 3.86 15.24
C MET A 230 -2.44 4.31 16.42
N GLU A 231 -1.45 5.18 16.17
CA GLU A 231 -0.60 5.75 17.21
C GLU A 231 -1.41 6.59 18.20
N HIS A 232 -2.32 7.43 17.68
CA HIS A 232 -3.16 8.30 18.49
C HIS A 232 -4.09 7.51 19.44
N VAL A 233 -4.75 6.46 18.95
CA VAL A 233 -5.65 5.61 19.74
C VAL A 233 -4.90 4.47 20.46
N LYS A 234 -3.57 4.40 20.34
CA LYS A 234 -2.73 3.34 20.92
C LYS A 234 -3.21 1.94 20.51
N HIS A 235 -3.52 1.79 19.20
CA HIS A 235 -3.99 0.52 18.67
C HIS A 235 -2.90 -0.56 18.83
N PRO A 236 -3.23 -1.75 19.35
CA PRO A 236 -2.22 -2.76 19.71
C PRO A 236 -1.51 -3.36 18.49
N LEU A 237 -2.15 -3.36 17.32
CA LEU A 237 -1.62 -3.92 16.08
C LEU A 237 -1.41 -2.81 15.04
N HIS A 238 -0.16 -2.62 14.59
CA HIS A 238 0.17 -1.62 13.57
C HIS A 238 0.08 -2.21 12.15
N ILE A 239 -0.99 -2.96 11.88
CA ILE A 239 -1.29 -3.59 10.59
C ILE A 239 -2.34 -2.75 9.86
N ILE A 240 -1.98 -2.21 8.69
CA ILE A 240 -2.88 -1.33 7.91
C ILE A 240 -3.99 -2.12 7.23
N HIS A 241 -3.68 -3.31 6.70
CA HIS A 241 -4.65 -4.08 5.93
C HIS A 241 -5.81 -4.50 6.82
N HIS A 242 -7.03 -4.16 6.39
CA HIS A 242 -8.28 -4.34 7.16
C HIS A 242 -8.37 -3.53 8.47
N TYR A 243 -7.49 -2.54 8.67
CA TYR A 243 -7.69 -1.60 9.76
C TYR A 243 -8.99 -0.83 9.54
N THR A 244 -9.94 -1.03 10.43
CA THR A 244 -11.30 -0.49 10.29
C THR A 244 -11.56 0.58 11.34
N VAL A 245 -12.03 1.74 10.87
CA VAL A 245 -12.36 2.90 11.71
C VAL A 245 -13.83 3.28 11.47
N PRO A 246 -14.62 3.56 12.50
CA PRO A 246 -15.96 4.11 12.35
C PRO A 246 -15.96 5.43 11.59
N PHE A 247 -16.98 5.66 10.76
CA PHE A 247 -17.07 6.87 9.92
C PHE A 247 -16.86 8.17 10.70
N ALA A 248 -17.56 8.36 11.82
CA ALA A 248 -17.48 9.60 12.60
C ALA A 248 -16.05 9.85 13.12
N GLU A 249 -15.40 8.83 13.66
CA GLU A 249 -14.04 8.88 14.17
C GLU A 249 -13.04 9.19 13.06
N ALA A 250 -13.15 8.51 11.91
CA ALA A 250 -12.28 8.74 10.74
C ALA A 250 -12.41 10.17 10.21
N ARG A 251 -13.66 10.69 10.10
CA ARG A 251 -13.94 12.06 9.66
C ARG A 251 -13.35 13.10 10.61
N ASP A 252 -13.58 12.94 11.90
CA ASP A 252 -13.17 13.93 12.91
C ASP A 252 -11.64 13.94 13.04
N PHE A 253 -10.99 12.78 12.97
CA PHE A 253 -9.55 12.69 12.95
C PHE A 253 -8.96 13.32 11.68
N ALA A 254 -9.53 13.06 10.51
CA ALA A 254 -9.09 13.67 9.26
C ALA A 254 -9.25 15.20 9.31
N ALA A 255 -10.37 15.73 9.85
CA ALA A 255 -10.59 17.16 10.04
C ALA A 255 -9.57 17.79 11.00
N LEU A 256 -9.16 17.05 12.04
CA LEU A 256 -8.10 17.48 12.96
C LEU A 256 -6.76 17.59 12.22
N ILE A 257 -6.36 16.55 11.48
CA ILE A 257 -5.06 16.50 10.80
C ILE A 257 -4.97 17.52 9.66
N ALA A 258 -6.07 17.75 8.92
CA ALA A 258 -6.12 18.74 7.84
C ALA A 258 -5.80 20.18 8.31
N LYS A 259 -6.00 20.48 9.59
CA LYS A 259 -5.76 21.80 10.20
C LYS A 259 -4.39 21.90 10.90
N GLN A 260 -3.63 20.80 10.99
CA GLN A 260 -2.36 20.83 11.72
C GLN A 260 -1.26 21.54 10.95
N SER A 261 -0.44 22.29 11.68
CA SER A 261 0.80 22.82 11.15
C SER A 261 1.86 21.71 10.97
N ARG A 262 2.86 21.97 10.13
CA ARG A 262 4.01 21.08 9.97
C ARG A 262 4.66 20.74 11.32
N SER A 263 4.91 21.74 12.16
CA SER A 263 5.55 21.55 13.48
C SER A 263 4.70 20.71 14.44
N SER A 264 3.37 20.82 14.37
CA SER A 264 2.46 19.96 15.14
C SER A 264 2.54 18.52 14.68
N LEU A 265 2.53 18.29 13.36
CA LEU A 265 2.61 16.95 12.78
C LEU A 265 3.97 16.26 13.07
N GLU A 266 5.07 17.03 13.10
CA GLU A 266 6.40 16.54 13.47
C GLU A 266 6.43 16.00 14.92
N LYS A 267 5.64 16.59 15.81
CA LYS A 267 5.51 16.14 17.20
C LYS A 267 4.58 14.92 17.35
N MET A 268 3.56 14.83 16.50
CA MET A 268 2.57 13.75 16.53
C MET A 268 3.07 12.46 15.86
N SER A 269 3.94 12.59 14.87
CA SER A 269 4.39 11.45 14.05
C SER A 269 5.88 11.19 14.29
N GLY A 270 6.24 9.97 14.65
CA GLY A 270 7.64 9.52 14.69
C GLY A 270 8.31 9.48 13.30
N SER A 271 7.56 9.70 12.22
CA SER A 271 8.04 9.68 10.84
C SER A 271 7.92 11.06 10.19
N ARG A 272 9.03 11.66 9.81
CA ARG A 272 9.08 12.91 9.04
C ARG A 272 8.66 12.75 7.57
N ARG A 273 8.40 11.51 7.13
CA ARG A 273 7.99 11.23 5.74
C ARG A 273 6.56 11.70 5.51
N ARG A 274 6.31 12.43 4.43
CA ARG A 274 5.00 12.95 3.99
C ARG A 274 4.34 14.01 4.87
N ILE A 275 5.02 14.61 5.84
CA ILE A 275 4.46 15.65 6.73
C ILE A 275 3.88 16.80 5.90
N ASP A 276 4.56 17.21 4.83
CA ASP A 276 4.12 18.33 3.99
C ASP A 276 2.83 18.04 3.21
N THR A 277 2.62 16.77 2.81
CA THR A 277 1.45 16.36 2.01
C THR A 277 0.30 15.84 2.86
N LEU A 278 0.54 15.52 4.12
CA LEU A 278 -0.45 14.86 4.98
C LEU A 278 -1.70 15.71 5.26
N PRO A 279 -1.61 17.05 5.51
CA PRO A 279 -2.80 17.88 5.69
C PRO A 279 -3.71 17.89 4.47
N TYR A 280 -3.12 17.90 3.26
CA TYR A 280 -3.87 17.89 2.01
C TYR A 280 -4.54 16.53 1.78
N ALA A 281 -3.82 15.42 2.07
CA ALA A 281 -4.38 14.08 2.02
C ALA A 281 -5.54 13.92 3.01
N ALA A 282 -5.42 14.49 4.21
CA ALA A 282 -6.46 14.48 5.24
C ALA A 282 -7.66 15.34 4.83
N LEU A 283 -7.42 16.49 4.16
CA LEU A 283 -8.50 17.35 3.66
C LEU A 283 -9.34 16.63 2.58
N VAL A 284 -8.70 16.01 1.60
CA VAL A 284 -9.40 15.23 0.57
C VAL A 284 -10.21 14.10 1.21
N PHE A 285 -9.62 13.40 2.17
CA PHE A 285 -10.29 12.34 2.91
C PHE A 285 -11.52 12.83 3.67
N GLU A 286 -11.40 13.92 4.38
CA GLU A 286 -12.48 14.53 5.16
C GLU A 286 -13.64 14.99 4.25
N ARG A 287 -13.33 15.64 3.10
CA ARG A 287 -14.35 16.07 2.14
C ARG A 287 -15.09 14.88 1.52
N LEU A 288 -14.35 13.84 1.13
CA LEU A 288 -14.94 12.62 0.59
C LEU A 288 -15.83 11.92 1.62
N LEU A 289 -15.37 11.79 2.87
CA LEU A 289 -16.16 11.20 3.94
C LEU A 289 -17.45 11.96 4.22
N ARG A 290 -17.43 13.31 4.19
CA ARG A 290 -18.65 14.13 4.37
C ARG A 290 -19.68 13.89 3.28
N MET A 291 -19.21 13.73 2.05
CA MET A 291 -20.09 13.52 0.90
C MET A 291 -20.67 12.10 0.85
N VAL A 292 -19.82 11.10 1.03
CA VAL A 292 -20.19 9.68 0.91
C VAL A 292 -20.94 9.17 2.15
N GLN A 293 -20.57 9.62 3.35
CA GLN A 293 -21.07 9.12 4.64
C GLN A 293 -21.08 7.57 4.70
N PRO A 294 -19.89 6.94 4.59
CA PRO A 294 -19.80 5.48 4.59
C PRO A 294 -20.19 4.89 5.94
N SER A 295 -20.53 3.59 5.99
CA SER A 295 -20.73 2.88 7.26
C SER A 295 -19.46 2.76 8.08
N SER A 296 -18.35 2.57 7.40
CA SER A 296 -17.02 2.41 7.99
C SER A 296 -15.92 2.71 6.96
N VAL A 297 -14.73 2.95 7.46
CA VAL A 297 -13.51 3.10 6.67
C VAL A 297 -12.63 1.87 6.90
N VAL A 298 -12.33 1.12 5.84
CA VAL A 298 -11.54 -0.12 5.89
C VAL A 298 -10.25 0.08 5.09
N PHE A 299 -9.14 0.34 5.76
CA PHE A 299 -7.87 0.64 5.07
C PHE A 299 -7.29 -0.58 4.37
N SER A 300 -6.85 -0.40 3.11
CA SER A 300 -6.17 -1.43 2.35
C SER A 300 -4.66 -1.16 2.25
N ALA A 301 -3.85 -2.19 2.54
CA ALA A 301 -2.43 -2.16 2.22
C ALA A 301 -2.17 -2.44 0.73
N PHE A 302 -3.13 -3.05 0.05
CA PHE A 302 -3.07 -3.41 -1.35
C PHE A 302 -3.65 -2.30 -2.23
N GLY A 303 -3.08 -2.09 -3.40
CA GLY A 303 -3.44 -1.06 -4.36
C GLY A 303 -2.92 -1.43 -5.75
N LEU A 304 -2.52 -0.45 -6.54
CA LEU A 304 -2.14 -0.59 -7.95
C LEU A 304 -1.23 -1.80 -8.22
N ARG A 305 -0.14 -1.98 -7.49
CA ARG A 305 0.83 -3.07 -7.74
C ARG A 305 0.25 -4.45 -7.47
N GLU A 306 -0.41 -4.60 -6.34
CA GLU A 306 -1.07 -5.85 -5.97
C GLU A 306 -2.24 -6.15 -6.91
N GLY A 307 -2.94 -5.11 -7.36
CA GLY A 307 -3.98 -5.21 -8.38
C GLY A 307 -3.44 -5.59 -9.74
N HIS A 308 -2.29 -5.04 -10.13
CA HIS A 308 -1.61 -5.44 -11.36
C HIS A 308 -1.26 -6.93 -11.35
N LEU A 309 -0.64 -7.42 -10.27
CA LEU A 309 -0.35 -8.86 -10.14
C LEU A 309 -1.62 -9.71 -10.14
N TYR A 310 -2.65 -9.27 -9.45
CA TYR A 310 -3.94 -9.98 -9.41
C TYR A 310 -4.60 -10.05 -10.79
N ALA A 311 -4.47 -8.98 -11.60
CA ALA A 311 -4.98 -8.94 -12.97
C ALA A 311 -4.26 -9.93 -13.91
N LEU A 312 -3.02 -10.29 -13.63
CA LEU A 312 -2.24 -11.25 -14.40
C LEU A 312 -2.57 -12.72 -14.09
N LEU A 313 -3.28 -12.97 -13.00
CA LEU A 313 -3.71 -14.33 -12.64
C LEU A 313 -4.83 -14.80 -13.55
N ASP A 314 -4.86 -16.10 -13.81
CA ASP A 314 -5.99 -16.73 -14.45
C ASP A 314 -7.27 -16.64 -13.56
N PRO A 315 -8.47 -16.76 -14.15
CA PRO A 315 -9.72 -16.61 -13.41
C PRO A 315 -9.93 -17.64 -12.30
N GLU A 316 -9.29 -18.81 -12.36
CA GLU A 316 -9.39 -19.84 -11.33
C GLU A 316 -8.56 -19.43 -10.10
N ALA A 317 -7.33 -19.00 -10.31
CA ALA A 317 -6.47 -18.47 -9.25
C ALA A 317 -7.09 -17.22 -8.60
N GLN A 318 -7.70 -16.32 -9.37
CA GLN A 318 -8.39 -15.14 -8.83
C GLN A 318 -9.53 -15.49 -7.86
N ARG A 319 -10.27 -16.59 -8.13
CA ARG A 319 -11.39 -17.03 -7.29
C ARG A 319 -10.99 -17.72 -5.98
N GLN A 320 -9.74 -18.12 -5.83
CA GLN A 320 -9.25 -18.71 -4.58
C GLN A 320 -9.37 -17.72 -3.43
N ASP A 321 -9.68 -18.22 -2.23
CA ASP A 321 -9.65 -17.41 -1.02
C ASP A 321 -8.21 -17.00 -0.70
N PRO A 322 -7.92 -15.69 -0.52
CA PRO A 322 -6.56 -15.20 -0.32
C PRO A 322 -5.92 -15.72 0.97
N LEU A 323 -6.71 -15.91 2.03
CA LEU A 323 -6.20 -16.41 3.31
C LEU A 323 -5.84 -17.88 3.20
N ILE A 324 -6.72 -18.69 2.60
CA ILE A 324 -6.47 -20.13 2.42
C ILE A 324 -5.24 -20.34 1.53
N ALA A 325 -5.17 -19.65 0.38
CA ALA A 325 -4.02 -19.74 -0.52
C ALA A 325 -2.70 -19.31 0.16
N ALA A 326 -2.74 -18.26 1.00
CA ALA A 326 -1.57 -17.82 1.77
C ALA A 326 -1.12 -18.84 2.80
N VAL A 327 -2.07 -19.45 3.54
CA VAL A 327 -1.77 -20.46 4.58
C VAL A 327 -1.25 -21.73 3.95
N GLU A 328 -1.83 -22.19 2.84
CA GLU A 328 -1.36 -23.37 2.11
C GLU A 328 0.07 -23.17 1.58
N ASP A 329 0.36 -22.02 0.96
CA ASP A 329 1.70 -21.69 0.50
C ASP A 329 2.70 -21.61 1.66
N TRP A 330 2.31 -21.00 2.77
CA TRP A 330 3.14 -20.93 3.97
C TRP A 330 3.41 -22.33 4.55
N ALA A 331 2.39 -23.17 4.65
CA ALA A 331 2.54 -24.55 5.13
C ALA A 331 3.53 -25.37 4.28
N GLN A 332 3.44 -25.24 2.95
CA GLN A 332 4.38 -25.94 2.04
C GLN A 332 5.84 -25.51 2.23
N ARG A 333 6.09 -24.25 2.61
CA ARG A 333 7.44 -23.71 2.77
C ARG A 333 8.07 -23.96 4.12
N PHE A 334 7.28 -23.87 5.18
CA PHE A 334 7.79 -23.82 6.55
C PHE A 334 7.50 -25.06 7.37
N VAL A 335 6.47 -25.82 7.01
CA VAL A 335 6.23 -27.09 7.65
C VAL A 335 7.08 -28.16 6.96
N ARG A 336 8.19 -28.55 7.58
CA ARG A 336 8.84 -29.83 7.27
C ARG A 336 7.88 -30.92 7.74
N ILE A 337 6.96 -31.28 6.88
CA ILE A 337 6.14 -32.46 7.10
C ILE A 337 7.06 -33.63 6.80
N GLY A 338 7.73 -34.15 7.84
CA GLY A 338 8.11 -35.56 7.82
C GLY A 338 6.79 -36.29 7.65
N ASP A 339 6.73 -37.13 6.65
CA ASP A 339 5.62 -37.93 6.13
C ASP A 339 4.36 -37.91 7.04
N PRO A 340 3.26 -37.24 6.67
CA PRO A 340 2.08 -37.23 7.51
C PRO A 340 1.58 -38.67 7.56
N GLY A 341 1.84 -39.34 8.68
CA GLY A 341 1.17 -40.62 8.95
C GLY A 341 -0.34 -40.46 8.69
N PRO A 342 -1.09 -41.54 8.50
CA PRO A 342 -2.46 -41.54 7.96
C PRO A 342 -3.52 -40.71 8.71
N SER A 343 -3.14 -39.95 9.74
CA SER A 343 -4.01 -39.07 10.55
C SER A 343 -3.94 -37.56 10.25
N GLY A 344 -3.21 -37.15 9.21
CA GLY A 344 -3.00 -35.71 8.89
C GLY A 344 -3.90 -35.12 7.80
N VAL A 345 -4.99 -35.77 7.44
CA VAL A 345 -6.01 -35.14 6.57
C VAL A 345 -6.80 -34.16 7.41
N LEU A 346 -6.49 -32.87 7.25
CA LEU A 346 -7.40 -31.80 7.67
C LEU A 346 -8.74 -32.05 6.96
N ASP A 347 -9.71 -32.52 7.73
CA ASP A 347 -11.07 -32.78 7.27
C ASP A 347 -11.60 -31.49 6.63
N ARG A 348 -11.81 -31.51 5.32
CA ARG A 348 -12.32 -30.39 4.52
C ARG A 348 -13.82 -30.19 4.83
N GLN A 349 -14.16 -29.98 6.09
CA GLN A 349 -15.48 -29.49 6.40
C GLN A 349 -15.54 -28.00 6.06
N PRO A 350 -16.44 -27.56 5.18
CA PRO A 350 -16.61 -26.15 4.91
C PRO A 350 -17.03 -25.45 6.20
N LEU A 351 -16.33 -24.40 6.60
CA LEU A 351 -16.72 -23.51 7.67
C LEU A 351 -18.16 -23.06 7.40
N ARG A 352 -19.12 -23.67 8.08
CA ARG A 352 -20.52 -23.28 8.00
C ARG A 352 -20.62 -21.81 8.47
N ARG A 353 -21.05 -20.95 7.59
CA ARG A 353 -21.44 -19.57 7.92
C ARG A 353 -22.43 -19.66 9.09
N GLY A 354 -22.00 -19.20 10.26
CA GLY A 354 -22.84 -19.09 11.45
C GLY A 354 -23.98 -18.12 11.18
N GLY A 355 -25.15 -18.67 10.95
CA GLY A 355 -26.42 -17.94 10.99
C GLY A 355 -26.64 -17.44 12.40
N ARG A 356 -26.96 -16.16 12.52
CA ARG A 356 -27.42 -15.52 13.77
C ARG A 356 -28.62 -16.29 14.34
N ARG A 357 -28.47 -16.84 15.53
CA ARG A 357 -29.59 -17.13 16.42
C ARG A 357 -29.27 -16.55 17.79
N GLY A 358 -30.24 -15.81 18.31
CA GLY A 358 -30.20 -15.13 19.59
C GLY A 358 -30.12 -16.06 20.80
N PRO A 359 -30.05 -15.50 22.03
CA PRO A 359 -29.65 -16.22 23.22
C PRO A 359 -30.79 -17.03 23.78
N ALA A 360 -30.58 -18.34 24.00
CA ALA A 360 -31.38 -19.11 24.93
C ALA A 360 -30.48 -20.11 25.67
N ALA A 361 -30.57 -20.06 26.96
CA ALA A 361 -29.84 -20.79 27.97
C ALA A 361 -29.87 -22.30 27.79
N ALA A 362 -28.73 -22.97 28.02
CA ALA A 362 -28.70 -24.26 28.74
C ALA A 362 -27.27 -24.55 29.21
N ALA A 363 -27.07 -24.57 30.49
CA ALA A 363 -25.92 -25.08 31.18
C ALA A 363 -25.84 -26.61 31.00
N SER A 364 -24.70 -27.11 30.48
CA SER A 364 -24.32 -28.50 30.70
C SER A 364 -22.85 -28.55 31.09
N ARG A 365 -22.61 -29.03 32.28
CA ARG A 365 -21.33 -29.24 32.94
C ARG A 365 -20.59 -30.36 32.21
N LEU A 366 -19.33 -30.09 31.80
CA LEU A 366 -18.35 -31.14 31.45
C LEU A 366 -17.46 -31.39 32.69
N PRO A 367 -17.11 -32.64 33.00
CA PRO A 367 -16.27 -32.95 34.17
C PRO A 367 -14.82 -32.67 33.85
N VAL A 368 -14.15 -31.92 34.71
CA VAL A 368 -12.70 -31.71 34.70
C VAL A 368 -12.04 -32.85 35.45
N GLU A 369 -11.43 -33.79 34.72
CA GLU A 369 -10.48 -34.75 35.32
C GLU A 369 -9.18 -34.02 35.68
N ARG A 370 -8.97 -33.85 36.99
CA ARG A 370 -7.68 -33.45 37.56
C ARG A 370 -6.72 -34.65 37.53
N ARG A 371 -5.79 -34.68 36.60
CA ARG A 371 -4.57 -35.48 36.78
C ARG A 371 -3.47 -34.62 37.38
N GLY A 372 -3.00 -35.03 38.54
CA GLY A 372 -1.96 -34.36 39.31
C GLY A 372 -0.62 -34.32 38.59
N LEU A 373 -0.03 -33.15 38.59
CA LEU A 373 1.37 -32.96 38.27
C LEU A 373 2.17 -32.81 39.57
N GLY A 374 3.10 -33.74 39.70
CA GLY A 374 4.01 -33.84 40.85
C GLY A 374 4.90 -32.63 41.03
N ARG A 375 5.33 -32.47 42.27
CA ARG A 375 6.28 -31.49 42.77
C ARG A 375 7.56 -31.43 41.92
N ALA A 376 7.84 -30.26 41.36
CA ALA A 376 9.18 -29.92 40.88
C ALA A 376 9.95 -29.15 41.98
N SER A 377 11.13 -29.67 42.25
CA SER A 377 12.09 -29.25 43.23
C SER A 377 12.64 -27.82 42.96
N ARG A 378 12.93 -27.13 44.08
CA ARG A 378 13.64 -25.86 44.16
C ARG A 378 15.05 -26.01 43.55
N LEU A 379 15.44 -25.04 42.72
CA LEU A 379 16.85 -24.75 42.42
C LEU A 379 17.32 -23.57 43.22
N PRO A 380 18.56 -23.61 43.74
CA PRO A 380 19.15 -22.53 44.55
C PRO A 380 20.02 -21.61 43.69
N GLY A 381 20.19 -20.38 44.18
CA GLY A 381 21.42 -19.61 43.99
C GLY A 381 21.39 -18.58 42.86
N GLY A 382 21.36 -17.32 43.31
CA GLY A 382 21.51 -16.11 42.51
C GLY A 382 22.87 -16.00 41.83
N ALA A 383 22.81 -15.45 40.61
CA ALA A 383 23.97 -14.82 39.98
C ALA A 383 23.54 -13.43 39.47
N ARG A 384 24.15 -12.40 40.05
CA ARG A 384 24.05 -11.02 39.59
C ARG A 384 24.84 -10.89 38.30
N LEU A 385 24.22 -10.36 37.26
CA LEU A 385 24.92 -9.92 36.05
C LEU A 385 25.60 -8.57 36.30
N PRO A 386 26.82 -8.36 35.78
CA PRO A 386 27.57 -7.10 35.99
C PRO A 386 26.99 -5.98 35.09
N ALA A 387 26.97 -4.77 35.65
CA ALA A 387 26.61 -3.54 34.99
C ALA A 387 27.67 -3.17 33.92
N HIS A 388 27.22 -2.90 32.68
CA HIS A 388 28.05 -2.32 31.63
C HIS A 388 28.20 -0.80 31.84
N PRO A 389 29.43 -0.26 31.66
CA PRO A 389 29.66 1.17 31.82
C PRO A 389 29.09 1.99 30.66
N ALA A 390 28.54 3.14 31.03
CA ALA A 390 28.02 4.15 30.13
C ALA A 390 29.15 4.76 29.27
N LEU A 391 28.98 4.74 27.94
CA LEU A 391 29.80 5.52 27.02
C LEU A 391 29.31 6.97 27.02
N SER A 392 30.12 7.88 27.56
CA SER A 392 29.94 9.33 27.49
C SER A 392 30.49 9.87 26.18
N PHE A 393 29.62 10.58 25.41
CA PHE A 393 30.04 11.37 24.26
C PHE A 393 30.33 12.82 24.67
N PRO A 394 31.39 13.45 24.12
CA PRO A 394 31.73 14.84 24.47
C PRO A 394 30.75 15.83 23.82
N ARG A 395 30.30 16.80 24.63
CA ARG A 395 29.56 17.98 24.20
C ARG A 395 30.51 18.97 23.56
N HIS A 396 30.31 19.35 22.30
CA HIS A 396 30.87 20.59 21.77
C HIS A 396 29.83 21.70 21.86
N ARG A 397 30.22 22.80 22.48
CA ARG A 397 29.65 24.15 22.45
C ARG A 397 30.70 25.08 21.85
N PRO A 398 30.31 26.25 21.45
CA PRO A 398 29.09 26.81 20.88
C PRO A 398 29.19 27.02 19.38
#